data_d7c977facff99d14c1efcd353cb9e5a4
#
_entry.id   d7c977facff99d14c1efcd353cb9e5a4
#
_cell.length_a   1.000
_cell.length_b   1.000
_cell.length_c   1.000
_cell.angle_alpha   90.00
_cell.angle_beta   90.00
_cell.angle_gamma   90.00
#
_symmetry.space_group_name_H-M   'P 1'
#
loop_
_entity.id
_entity.type
_entity.pdbx_description
1 polymer ?
#
loop_
_entity_poly.entity_id
_entity_poly.type
_entity_poly.pdbx_seq_one_letter_code
_entity_poly.pdbx_strand_id
1 'polypeptide(L)'
;MKPILQTLVLCLFFLSSLTVKAQGGVRFGFGPNYAVPLVKGGSEESRLGYYLEFHYKFAETPWSLNTRLNYEVYATNKDNHYTYMRPFQKRALSLVASANYDLVQSGFCRPYVGAGVGLSVDNEGRGVFNEGHVYHPALVPRVGVTFWRNLDCALQYTLAAGHSSRLAVSMGYRF
;
A
#
# COMPACT_ATOMS: atom_id res chain seq x y z
N MET A 1 17.09 -13.30 -13.57
CA MET A 1 17.29 -12.13 -12.70
C MET A 1 17.74 -10.85 -13.42
N LYS A 2 18.54 -10.88 -14.49
CA LYS A 2 18.98 -9.69 -15.24
C LYS A 2 17.85 -8.84 -15.87
N PRO A 3 16.80 -9.39 -16.50
CA PRO A 3 15.79 -8.55 -17.18
C PRO A 3 14.94 -7.75 -16.21
N ILE A 4 14.63 -8.29 -15.02
CA ILE A 4 13.81 -7.60 -14.02
C ILE A 4 14.54 -6.37 -13.46
N LEU A 5 15.84 -6.49 -13.21
CA LEU A 5 16.66 -5.36 -12.74
C LEU A 5 16.76 -4.27 -13.81
N GLN A 6 16.89 -4.64 -15.08
CA GLN A 6 16.92 -3.68 -16.19
C GLN A 6 15.59 -2.95 -16.35
N THR A 7 14.46 -3.67 -16.23
CA THR A 7 13.12 -3.04 -16.29
C THR A 7 12.91 -2.10 -15.11
N LEU A 8 13.37 -2.47 -13.92
CA LEU A 8 13.27 -1.62 -12.72
C LEU A 8 14.11 -0.35 -12.84
N VAL A 9 15.33 -0.46 -13.37
CA VAL A 9 16.22 0.68 -13.65
C VAL A 9 15.63 1.58 -14.73
N LEU A 10 15.04 1.00 -15.79
CA LEU A 10 14.38 1.76 -16.84
C LEU A 10 13.15 2.52 -16.33
N CYS A 11 12.34 1.90 -15.46
CA CYS A 11 11.22 2.57 -14.79
C CYS A 11 11.68 3.71 -13.88
N LEU A 12 12.77 3.53 -13.15
CA LEU A 12 13.37 4.58 -12.33
C LEU A 12 13.91 5.74 -13.18
N PHE A 13 14.52 5.44 -14.34
CA PHE A 13 14.97 6.48 -15.29
C PHE A 13 13.78 7.23 -15.91
N PHE A 14 12.70 6.54 -16.27
CA PHE A 14 11.48 7.20 -16.75
C PHE A 14 10.83 8.07 -15.68
N LEU A 15 10.80 7.62 -14.44
CA LEU A 15 10.30 8.40 -13.30
C LEU A 15 11.17 9.65 -13.03
N SER A 16 12.48 9.55 -13.21
CA SER A 16 13.39 10.71 -13.05
C SER A 16 13.28 11.71 -14.19
N SER A 17 12.91 11.29 -15.41
CA SER A 17 12.69 12.19 -16.55
C SER A 17 11.38 12.98 -16.47
N LEU A 18 10.42 12.55 -15.64
CA LEU A 18 9.18 13.28 -15.37
C LEU A 18 9.37 14.51 -14.45
N THR A 19 10.58 14.79 -13.96
CA THR A 19 10.89 16.00 -13.18
C THR A 19 10.93 17.27 -14.05
N VAL A 20 10.49 17.19 -15.29
CA VAL A 20 10.46 18.33 -16.21
C VAL A 20 9.34 19.29 -15.85
N LYS A 21 9.72 20.41 -15.24
CA LYS A 21 9.01 21.71 -15.23
C LYS A 21 7.51 21.73 -14.85
N ALA A 22 7.01 20.77 -14.09
CA ALA A 22 5.71 20.94 -13.48
C ALA A 22 5.92 21.68 -12.14
N GLN A 23 5.25 22.80 -11.93
CA GLN A 23 5.17 23.50 -10.63
C GLN A 23 4.48 22.66 -9.55
N GLY A 24 4.30 21.36 -9.80
CA GLY A 24 3.79 20.36 -8.88
C GLY A 24 4.89 19.81 -7.96
N GLY A 25 4.56 19.52 -6.72
CA GLY A 25 5.49 18.98 -5.74
C GLY A 25 5.54 17.45 -5.79
N VAL A 26 6.75 16.91 -5.94
CA VAL A 26 7.04 15.50 -5.68
C VAL A 26 7.37 15.34 -4.20
N ARG A 27 6.81 14.33 -3.57
CA ARG A 27 7.07 13.99 -2.17
C ARG A 27 7.22 12.49 -2.02
N PHE A 28 8.10 12.12 -1.11
CA PHE A 28 8.21 10.75 -0.66
C PHE A 28 7.58 10.63 0.72
N GLY A 29 6.88 9.53 0.95
CA GLY A 29 6.26 9.26 2.23
C GLY A 29 6.56 7.85 2.70
N PHE A 30 6.61 7.68 3.99
CA PHE A 30 6.65 6.37 4.61
C PHE A 30 5.89 6.38 5.93
N GLY A 31 5.48 5.21 6.38
CA GLY A 31 4.83 5.07 7.68
C GLY A 31 4.37 3.66 7.98
N PRO A 32 3.89 3.46 9.19
CA PRO A 32 3.21 2.24 9.57
C PRO A 32 1.85 2.13 8.89
N ASN A 33 1.45 0.89 8.69
CA ASN A 33 0.13 0.53 8.23
C ASN A 33 -0.38 -0.68 9.07
N TYR A 34 -1.68 -0.69 9.35
CA TYR A 34 -2.34 -1.77 10.04
C TYR A 34 -3.51 -2.26 9.20
N ALA A 35 -3.39 -3.46 8.65
CA ALA A 35 -4.36 -4.00 7.73
C ALA A 35 -5.11 -5.18 8.37
N VAL A 36 -6.43 -5.14 8.31
CA VAL A 36 -7.34 -6.17 8.80
C VAL A 36 -7.89 -6.95 7.60
N PRO A 37 -7.61 -8.25 7.49
CA PRO A 37 -8.21 -9.09 6.45
C PRO A 37 -9.71 -9.25 6.70
N LEU A 38 -10.51 -9.15 5.63
CA LEU A 38 -11.96 -9.26 5.68
C LEU A 38 -12.45 -10.61 5.14
N VAL A 39 -11.73 -11.66 5.46
CA VAL A 39 -12.06 -13.02 5.01
C VAL A 39 -13.04 -13.67 5.98
N LYS A 40 -14.14 -14.21 5.45
CA LYS A 40 -15.08 -15.01 6.25
C LYS A 40 -14.39 -16.29 6.75
N GLY A 41 -14.30 -16.47 8.05
CA GLY A 41 -13.82 -17.69 8.69
C GLY A 41 -12.33 -17.78 9.00
N GLY A 42 -11.58 -16.70 8.82
CA GLY A 42 -10.17 -16.62 9.21
C GLY A 42 -10.00 -15.93 10.56
N SER A 43 -9.37 -16.59 11.51
CA SER A 43 -8.84 -15.97 12.73
C SER A 43 -7.45 -15.38 12.46
N GLU A 44 -7.33 -14.55 11.43
CA GLU A 44 -6.06 -13.91 11.10
C GLU A 44 -5.90 -12.67 11.97
N GLU A 45 -4.86 -12.67 12.80
CA GLU A 45 -4.49 -11.49 13.59
C GLU A 45 -3.67 -10.55 12.73
N SER A 46 -4.11 -9.31 12.63
CA SER A 46 -3.38 -8.25 11.95
C SER A 46 -2.16 -7.85 12.74
N ARG A 47 -1.05 -7.59 12.05
CA ARG A 47 0.17 -7.06 12.63
C ARG A 47 0.55 -5.75 11.96
N LEU A 48 1.44 -5.03 12.60
CA LEU A 48 1.97 -3.80 12.05
C LEU A 48 2.75 -4.08 10.77
N GLY A 49 2.35 -3.44 9.70
CA GLY A 49 3.05 -3.38 8.43
C GLY A 49 3.61 -1.98 8.18
N TYR A 50 4.19 -1.80 7.00
CA TYR A 50 4.79 -0.53 6.59
C TYR A 50 4.45 -0.22 5.15
N TYR A 51 4.53 1.07 4.78
CA TYR A 51 4.40 1.47 3.40
C TYR A 51 5.46 2.50 3.00
N LEU A 52 5.75 2.51 1.70
CA LEU A 52 6.47 3.57 1.02
C LEU A 52 5.54 4.20 0.00
N GLU A 53 5.56 5.52 -0.11
CA GLU A 53 4.69 6.26 -1.02
C GLU A 53 5.50 7.27 -1.83
N PHE A 54 5.26 7.28 -3.13
CA PHE A 54 5.64 8.36 -4.01
C PHE A 54 4.38 9.16 -4.33
N HIS A 55 4.37 10.45 -4.00
CA HIS A 55 3.24 11.34 -4.16
C HIS A 55 3.60 12.47 -5.10
N TYR A 56 2.80 12.70 -6.12
CA TYR A 56 2.91 13.80 -7.05
C TYR A 56 1.67 14.68 -6.99
N LYS A 57 1.80 15.92 -6.58
CA LYS A 57 0.71 16.91 -6.55
C LYS A 57 0.77 17.77 -7.80
N PHE A 58 -0.30 17.80 -8.58
CA PHE A 58 -0.41 18.72 -9.71
C PHE A 58 -0.57 20.16 -9.20
N ALA A 59 0.12 21.09 -9.86
CA ALA A 59 0.01 22.50 -9.54
C ALA A 59 -1.42 23.01 -9.79
N GLU A 60 -1.90 23.88 -8.91
CA GLU A 60 -3.18 24.60 -9.05
C GLU A 60 -4.43 23.71 -9.22
N THR A 61 -4.29 22.42 -9.02
CA THR A 61 -5.41 21.48 -9.12
C THR A 61 -5.64 20.72 -7.81
N PRO A 62 -6.86 20.24 -7.55
CA PRO A 62 -7.12 19.37 -6.41
C PRO A 62 -6.57 17.95 -6.56
N TRP A 63 -6.05 17.58 -7.74
CA TRP A 63 -5.61 16.23 -8.06
C TRP A 63 -4.18 15.93 -7.64
N SER A 64 -3.96 14.71 -7.24
CA SER A 64 -2.63 14.14 -7.02
C SER A 64 -2.58 12.67 -7.46
N LEU A 65 -1.38 12.22 -7.82
CA LEU A 65 -1.10 10.81 -8.12
C LEU A 65 -0.20 10.24 -7.03
N ASN A 66 -0.49 9.02 -6.61
CA ASN A 66 0.32 8.29 -5.66
C ASN A 66 0.68 6.93 -6.22
N THR A 67 1.92 6.53 -6.02
CA THR A 67 2.34 5.14 -6.15
C THR A 67 2.76 4.66 -4.78
N ARG A 68 2.13 3.59 -4.29
CA ARG A 68 2.33 3.10 -2.93
C ARG A 68 2.69 1.63 -2.93
N LEU A 69 3.77 1.31 -2.23
CA LEU A 69 4.19 -0.05 -1.92
C LEU A 69 3.80 -0.33 -0.48
N ASN A 70 2.89 -1.28 -0.25
CA ASN A 70 2.50 -1.71 1.09
C ASN A 70 3.10 -3.08 1.38
N TYR A 71 3.66 -3.22 2.56
CA TYR A 71 4.08 -4.48 3.15
C TYR A 71 3.24 -4.75 4.39
N GLU A 72 2.47 -5.81 4.36
CA GLU A 72 1.49 -6.15 5.39
C GLU A 72 1.81 -7.54 5.94
N VAL A 73 1.65 -7.71 7.25
CA VAL A 73 1.94 -8.95 7.95
C VAL A 73 0.71 -9.40 8.70
N TYR A 74 0.34 -10.66 8.53
CA TYR A 74 -0.77 -11.29 9.22
C TYR A 74 -0.27 -12.52 9.98
N ALA A 75 -0.77 -12.74 11.18
CA ALA A 75 -0.57 -13.98 11.92
C ALA A 75 -1.81 -14.86 11.73
N THR A 76 -1.64 -16.07 11.28
CA THR A 76 -2.73 -17.04 11.23
C THR A 76 -2.72 -17.81 12.54
N ASN A 77 -3.75 -17.61 13.34
CA ASN A 77 -4.00 -18.41 14.54
C ASN A 77 -4.89 -19.59 14.14
N LYS A 78 -4.32 -20.60 13.48
CA LYS A 78 -5.01 -21.89 13.29
C LYS A 78 -4.73 -22.74 14.50
N ASP A 79 -5.79 -23.26 15.08
CA ASP A 79 -5.82 -24.17 16.23
C ASP A 79 -4.63 -25.14 16.23
N ASN A 80 -3.66 -24.82 17.08
CA ASN A 80 -2.45 -25.59 17.21
C ASN A 80 -2.67 -26.74 18.16
N HIS A 81 -3.05 -27.88 17.63
CA HIS A 81 -2.85 -29.14 18.35
C HIS A 81 -1.37 -29.58 18.38
N TYR A 82 -0.47 -28.83 17.75
CA TYR A 82 0.97 -29.10 17.73
C TYR A 82 1.75 -27.90 18.28
N THR A 83 2.12 -28.00 19.52
CA THR A 83 2.73 -26.99 20.39
C THR A 83 4.14 -26.52 19.96
N TYR A 84 4.67 -26.95 18.82
CA TYR A 84 6.08 -26.70 18.44
C TYR A 84 6.27 -25.97 17.10
N MET A 85 5.21 -25.62 16.38
CA MET A 85 5.39 -24.88 15.14
C MET A 85 5.12 -23.40 15.34
N ARG A 86 6.08 -22.58 14.92
CA ARG A 86 5.95 -21.12 14.92
C ARG A 86 4.67 -20.71 14.17
N PRO A 87 3.91 -19.71 14.66
CA PRO A 87 2.72 -19.25 13.97
C PRO A 87 3.10 -18.85 12.54
N PHE A 88 2.34 -19.35 11.56
CA PHE A 88 2.53 -18.99 10.17
C PHE A 88 2.28 -17.49 10.01
N GLN A 89 3.25 -16.78 9.46
CA GLN A 89 3.08 -15.39 9.07
C GLN A 89 2.74 -15.35 7.59
N LYS A 90 1.51 -14.98 7.27
CA LYS A 90 1.17 -14.56 5.91
C LYS A 90 1.70 -13.15 5.69
N ARG A 91 2.27 -12.92 4.54
CA ARG A 91 2.78 -11.61 4.12
C ARG A 91 2.09 -11.22 2.84
N ALA A 92 1.67 -9.97 2.76
CA ALA A 92 1.15 -9.40 1.54
C ALA A 92 2.00 -8.20 1.13
N LEU A 93 2.42 -8.20 -0.12
CA LEU A 93 3.10 -7.06 -0.75
C LEU A 93 2.17 -6.53 -1.81
N SER A 94 1.83 -5.25 -1.77
CA SER A 94 0.99 -4.66 -2.81
C SER A 94 1.59 -3.38 -3.36
N LEU A 95 1.59 -3.27 -4.69
CA LEU A 95 1.95 -2.06 -5.42
C LEU A 95 0.69 -1.45 -6.02
N VAL A 96 0.36 -0.23 -5.61
CA VAL A 96 -0.88 0.45 -5.99
C VAL A 96 -0.55 1.83 -6.56
N ALA A 97 -1.08 2.10 -7.74
CA ALA A 97 -1.13 3.45 -8.32
C ALA A 97 -2.52 4.03 -8.11
N SER A 98 -2.63 5.21 -7.53
CA SER A 98 -3.90 5.85 -7.20
C SER A 98 -3.94 7.32 -7.59
N ALA A 99 -5.14 7.78 -7.96
CA ALA A 99 -5.46 9.20 -8.10
C ALA A 99 -6.27 9.64 -6.88
N ASN A 100 -5.88 10.77 -6.29
CA ASN A 100 -6.60 11.36 -5.18
C ASN A 100 -7.08 12.77 -5.54
N TYR A 101 -8.19 13.14 -4.95
CA TYR A 101 -8.82 14.45 -5.06
C TYR A 101 -8.89 15.08 -3.67
N ASP A 102 -8.19 16.20 -3.48
CA ASP A 102 -8.23 16.98 -2.25
C ASP A 102 -9.57 17.76 -2.19
N LEU A 103 -10.37 17.47 -1.17
CA LEU A 103 -11.63 18.18 -0.93
C LEU A 103 -11.39 19.62 -0.46
N VAL A 104 -10.23 19.83 0.22
CA VAL A 104 -9.76 21.13 0.67
C VAL A 104 -8.30 21.29 0.27
N GLN A 105 -7.99 22.32 -0.52
CA GLN A 105 -6.64 22.51 -1.07
C GLN A 105 -5.68 23.26 -0.13
N SER A 106 -6.21 24.02 0.81
CA SER A 106 -5.43 24.86 1.74
C SER A 106 -5.89 24.66 3.18
N GLY A 107 -5.00 24.94 4.13
CA GLY A 107 -5.29 24.84 5.54
C GLY A 107 -4.49 23.75 6.26
N PHE A 108 -4.71 23.68 7.56
CA PHE A 108 -4.07 22.75 8.46
C PHE A 108 -4.45 21.29 8.21
N CYS A 109 -5.70 21.06 7.85
CA CYS A 109 -6.32 19.76 7.66
C CYS A 109 -6.87 19.70 6.23
N ARG A 110 -6.35 18.78 5.41
CA ARG A 110 -6.75 18.62 4.01
C ARG A 110 -7.28 17.20 3.79
N PRO A 111 -8.59 17.00 3.90
CA PRO A 111 -9.22 15.75 3.57
C PRO A 111 -9.16 15.48 2.07
N TYR A 112 -9.03 14.20 1.71
CA TYR A 112 -9.03 13.75 0.32
C TYR A 112 -9.75 12.42 0.17
N VAL A 113 -10.19 12.17 -1.05
CA VAL A 113 -10.74 10.88 -1.48
C VAL A 113 -9.96 10.41 -2.70
N GLY A 114 -9.84 9.13 -2.89
CA GLY A 114 -9.10 8.59 -4.03
C GLY A 114 -9.47 7.15 -4.34
N ALA A 115 -8.99 6.72 -5.50
CA ALA A 115 -9.07 5.34 -5.92
C ALA A 115 -7.80 4.94 -6.65
N GLY A 116 -7.39 3.70 -6.50
CA GLY A 116 -6.20 3.15 -7.13
C GLY A 116 -6.43 1.75 -7.68
N VAL A 117 -5.54 1.37 -8.56
CA VAL A 117 -5.42 0.03 -9.10
C VAL A 117 -4.02 -0.50 -8.86
N GLY A 118 -3.88 -1.78 -8.67
CA GLY A 118 -2.58 -2.36 -8.38
C GLY A 118 -2.55 -3.86 -8.43
N LEU A 119 -1.43 -4.39 -7.97
CA LEU A 119 -1.20 -5.82 -7.82
C LEU A 119 -0.88 -6.12 -6.37
N SER A 120 -1.52 -7.13 -5.82
CA SER A 120 -1.21 -7.71 -4.53
C SER A 120 -0.58 -9.09 -4.73
N VAL A 121 0.49 -9.34 -4.01
CA VAL A 121 1.17 -10.64 -3.97
C VAL A 121 1.04 -11.16 -2.56
N ASP A 122 0.28 -12.22 -2.41
CA ASP A 122 0.13 -12.88 -1.12
C ASP A 122 1.07 -14.08 -1.06
N ASN A 123 1.84 -14.17 0.00
CA ASN A 123 2.70 -15.30 0.27
C ASN A 123 2.03 -16.22 1.30
N GLU A 124 1.53 -17.35 0.85
CA GLU A 124 1.02 -18.43 1.69
C GLU A 124 2.16 -19.38 2.07
N GLY A 125 3.08 -18.94 2.93
CA GLY A 125 4.22 -19.74 3.33
C GLY A 125 3.82 -20.98 4.12
N ARG A 126 3.86 -22.13 3.48
CA ARG A 126 3.97 -23.44 4.12
C ARG A 126 5.44 -23.85 4.14
N GLY A 127 6.26 -23.29 5.04
CA GLY A 127 7.66 -23.66 5.19
C GLY A 127 8.65 -22.73 4.48
N VAL A 128 9.92 -22.85 4.83
CA VAL A 128 11.01 -21.95 4.44
C VAL A 128 11.31 -21.99 2.92
N PHE A 129 10.83 -23.01 2.20
CA PHE A 129 11.18 -23.24 0.80
C PHE A 129 10.00 -23.49 -0.16
N ASN A 130 8.76 -23.44 0.30
CA ASN A 130 7.60 -23.68 -0.56
C ASN A 130 6.72 -22.43 -0.60
N GLU A 131 7.20 -21.41 -1.29
CA GLU A 131 6.53 -20.11 -1.44
C GLU A 131 5.58 -20.16 -2.63
N GLY A 132 4.31 -20.44 -2.37
CA GLY A 132 3.27 -20.19 -3.34
C GLY A 132 2.99 -18.67 -3.40
N HIS A 133 3.46 -18.00 -4.44
CA HIS A 133 3.11 -16.60 -4.71
C HIS A 133 1.83 -16.55 -5.53
N VAL A 134 0.80 -15.94 -4.98
CA VAL A 134 -0.47 -15.71 -5.70
C VAL A 134 -0.60 -14.23 -5.99
N TYR A 135 -0.74 -13.90 -7.28
CA TYR A 135 -0.87 -12.53 -7.76
C TYR A 135 -2.34 -12.19 -7.95
N HIS A 136 -2.78 -11.11 -7.33
CA HIS A 136 -4.15 -10.65 -7.43
C HIS A 136 -4.21 -9.21 -7.93
N PRO A 137 -4.98 -8.91 -8.99
CA PRO A 137 -5.32 -7.53 -9.31
C PRO A 137 -6.13 -6.94 -8.16
N ALA A 138 -5.88 -5.70 -7.82
CA ALA A 138 -6.52 -5.02 -6.71
C ALA A 138 -7.09 -3.67 -7.14
N LEU A 139 -8.29 -3.36 -6.66
CA LEU A 139 -8.90 -2.03 -6.67
C LEU A 139 -8.85 -1.48 -5.25
N VAL A 140 -8.39 -0.23 -5.09
CA VAL A 140 -8.10 0.32 -3.77
C VAL A 140 -8.76 1.70 -3.62
N PRO A 141 -10.06 1.78 -3.24
CA PRO A 141 -10.63 3.02 -2.75
C PRO A 141 -9.94 3.46 -1.46
N ARG A 142 -9.73 4.77 -1.33
CA ARG A 142 -8.99 5.39 -0.25
C ARG A 142 -9.63 6.70 0.17
N VAL A 143 -9.68 6.95 1.47
CA VAL A 143 -10.01 8.24 2.06
C VAL A 143 -8.93 8.60 3.06
N GLY A 144 -8.63 9.88 3.20
CA GLY A 144 -7.60 10.28 4.15
C GLY A 144 -7.60 11.76 4.43
N VAL A 145 -6.68 12.13 5.31
CA VAL A 145 -6.48 13.51 5.74
C VAL A 145 -4.98 13.78 5.82
N THR A 146 -4.54 14.86 5.22
CA THR A 146 -3.17 15.36 5.36
C THR A 146 -3.17 16.54 6.34
N PHE A 147 -2.40 16.42 7.43
CA PHE A 147 -2.18 17.47 8.40
C PHE A 147 -0.84 18.16 8.18
N TRP A 148 -0.77 19.48 8.43
CA TRP A 148 0.46 20.29 8.30
C TRP A 148 1.26 20.05 7.01
N ARG A 149 0.60 19.66 5.95
CA ARG A 149 1.20 19.29 4.63
C ARG A 149 2.00 17.99 4.61
N ASN A 150 2.40 17.45 5.73
CA ASN A 150 3.38 16.37 5.82
C ASN A 150 2.85 15.09 6.48
N LEU A 151 1.99 15.20 7.49
CA LEU A 151 1.43 14.04 8.17
C LEU A 151 0.20 13.53 7.42
N ASP A 152 0.22 12.31 6.95
CA ASP A 152 -0.88 11.66 6.22
C ASP A 152 -1.50 10.54 7.06
N CYS A 153 -2.80 10.60 7.22
CA CYS A 153 -3.60 9.53 7.83
C CYS A 153 -4.62 9.06 6.79
N ALA A 154 -4.65 7.78 6.51
CA ALA A 154 -5.53 7.23 5.49
C ALA A 154 -6.17 5.92 5.89
N LEU A 155 -7.41 5.74 5.46
CA LEU A 155 -8.13 4.48 5.43
C LEU A 155 -8.21 4.03 3.98
N GLN A 156 -7.80 2.81 3.70
CA GLN A 156 -7.86 2.20 2.38
C GLN A 156 -8.52 0.83 2.45
N TYR A 157 -9.32 0.52 1.44
CA TYR A 157 -9.92 -0.79 1.28
C TYR A 157 -9.34 -1.45 0.04
N THR A 158 -8.64 -2.56 0.21
CA THR A 158 -8.10 -3.33 -0.91
C THR A 158 -9.11 -4.39 -1.30
N LEU A 159 -9.73 -4.22 -2.46
CA LEU A 159 -10.56 -5.22 -3.14
C LEU A 159 -9.63 -6.04 -4.01
N ALA A 160 -9.28 -7.23 -3.58
CA ALA A 160 -8.47 -8.16 -4.38
C ALA A 160 -9.30 -9.38 -4.77
N ALA A 161 -9.01 -9.96 -5.92
CA ALA A 161 -9.63 -11.19 -6.34
C ALA A 161 -9.26 -12.34 -5.38
N GLY A 162 -10.17 -13.26 -5.19
CA GLY A 162 -9.96 -14.34 -4.23
C GLY A 162 -10.15 -13.88 -2.80
N HIS A 163 -9.90 -14.38 -1.78
CA HIS A 163 -10.17 -14.02 -0.38
C HIS A 163 -9.15 -13.03 0.23
N SER A 164 -8.55 -12.16 -0.59
CA SER A 164 -7.46 -11.25 -0.17
C SER A 164 -7.92 -9.81 0.10
N SER A 165 -9.23 -9.58 0.23
CA SER A 165 -9.77 -8.24 0.53
C SER A 165 -9.45 -7.83 1.96
N ARG A 166 -9.02 -6.57 2.14
CA ARG A 166 -8.58 -6.06 3.44
C ARG A 166 -8.84 -4.58 3.63
N LEU A 167 -9.06 -4.19 4.86
CA LEU A 167 -9.18 -2.81 5.30
C LEU A 167 -7.88 -2.41 6.00
N ALA A 168 -7.26 -1.32 5.60
CA ALA A 168 -6.02 -0.86 6.22
C ALA A 168 -6.12 0.58 6.67
N VAL A 169 -5.62 0.85 7.88
CA VAL A 169 -5.39 2.18 8.41
C VAL A 169 -3.89 2.46 8.34
N SER A 170 -3.52 3.61 7.84
CA SER A 170 -2.11 4.01 7.75
C SER A 170 -1.91 5.42 8.25
N MET A 171 -0.74 5.65 8.84
CA MET A 171 -0.28 6.96 9.25
C MET A 171 1.18 7.11 8.86
N GLY A 172 1.55 8.25 8.27
CA GLY A 172 2.93 8.44 7.85
C GLY A 172 3.28 9.88 7.55
N TYR A 173 4.54 10.06 7.24
CA TYR A 173 5.12 11.37 6.99
C TYR A 173 5.56 11.49 5.53
N ARG A 174 5.24 12.62 4.90
CA ARG A 174 5.64 13.00 3.54
C ARG A 174 6.69 14.10 3.60
N PHE A 175 7.82 13.89 2.93
CA PHE A 175 8.93 14.85 2.84
C PHE A 175 8.78 15.76 1.65
#